data_1e6a6735b93cb7a3249aac5624c1ea1f
#
_entry.id   1e6a6735b93cb7a3249aac5624c1ea1f
#
_cell.length_a   1.000
_cell.length_b   1.000
_cell.length_c   1.000
_cell.angle_alpha   90.00
_cell.angle_beta   90.00
_cell.angle_gamma   90.00
#
_symmetry.space_group_name_H-M   'P 1'
#
loop_
_entity.id
_entity.type
_entity.pdbx_description
1 polymer ?
#
loop_
_entity_poly.entity_id
_entity_poly.type
_entity_poly.pdbx_seq_one_letter_code
_entity_poly.pdbx_strand_id
1 'polypeptide(L)'
;MYAPIRPGTDIAFFGGMIHYILEKKLYQKEYVMNYTNATFLIDPSYKFDVADGLFSGWDEKEKAYSNKTWMYQTEKVIPWSTEPGAPGAWADNPGVPKFNHPALKVPKKDASLQDPNCVLNLLAKHYDRYTLQKVSEVTGIKPELLEEVYKTY
;
A
#
# COMPACT_ATOMS: atom_id res chain seq x y z
N MET A 1 -10.69 29.49 2.02
CA MET A 1 -9.21 29.37 1.95
C MET A 1 -8.80 29.24 0.48
N TYR A 2 -7.71 29.88 0.05
CA TYR A 2 -7.17 29.78 -1.31
C TYR A 2 -5.69 29.42 -1.24
N ALA A 3 -5.32 28.30 -1.81
CA ALA A 3 -3.94 27.77 -1.78
C ALA A 3 -3.51 27.40 -3.22
N PRO A 4 -3.01 28.38 -4.01
CA PRO A 4 -2.58 28.12 -5.38
C PRO A 4 -1.29 27.31 -5.39
N ILE A 5 -1.29 26.23 -6.16
CA ILE A 5 -0.10 25.41 -6.41
C ILE A 5 0.51 25.74 -7.78
N ARG A 6 1.81 25.51 -7.93
CA ARG A 6 2.44 25.54 -9.26
C ARG A 6 1.87 24.42 -10.12
N PRO A 7 1.60 24.65 -11.41
CA PRO A 7 1.13 23.61 -12.33
C PRO A 7 2.06 22.38 -12.32
N GLY A 8 1.45 21.18 -12.28
CA GLY A 8 2.18 19.91 -12.27
C GLY A 8 2.80 19.49 -10.92
N THR A 9 2.44 20.16 -9.81
CA THR A 9 2.95 19.83 -8.47
C THR A 9 1.93 19.11 -7.59
N ASP A 10 0.85 18.62 -8.15
CA ASP A 10 -0.23 17.93 -7.46
C ASP A 10 0.25 16.72 -6.66
N ILE A 11 1.16 15.94 -7.26
CA ILE A 11 1.74 14.74 -6.59
C ILE A 11 2.42 15.14 -5.29
N ALA A 12 3.18 16.23 -5.28
CA ALA A 12 3.84 16.72 -4.07
C ALA A 12 2.81 17.22 -3.04
N PHE A 13 1.79 17.95 -3.49
CA PHE A 13 0.73 18.46 -2.62
C PHE A 13 -0.04 17.34 -1.92
N PHE A 14 -0.53 16.36 -2.68
CA PHE A 14 -1.25 15.21 -2.11
C PHE A 14 -0.32 14.26 -1.35
N GLY A 15 0.94 14.12 -1.80
CA GLY A 15 1.95 13.37 -1.06
C GLY A 15 2.19 13.94 0.34
N GLY A 16 2.25 15.27 0.45
CA GLY A 16 2.34 15.95 1.75
C GLY A 16 1.11 15.79 2.63
N MET A 17 -0.08 15.80 2.04
CA MET A 17 -1.33 15.54 2.77
C MET A 17 -1.34 14.12 3.35
N ILE A 18 -0.98 13.12 2.54
CA ILE A 18 -0.89 11.73 2.98
C ILE A 18 0.15 11.58 4.10
N HIS A 19 1.33 12.18 3.93
CA HIS A 19 2.36 12.18 4.97
C HIS A 19 1.82 12.77 6.27
N TYR A 20 1.18 13.93 6.22
CA TYR A 20 0.59 14.60 7.38
C TYR A 20 -0.43 13.73 8.11
N ILE A 21 -1.36 13.11 7.35
CA ILE A 21 -2.37 12.20 7.90
C ILE A 21 -1.72 10.98 8.59
N LEU A 22 -0.72 10.38 7.97
CA LEU A 22 -0.03 9.20 8.51
C LEU A 22 0.81 9.55 9.75
N GLU A 23 1.57 10.66 9.70
CA GLU A 23 2.40 11.13 10.80
C GLU A 23 1.55 11.47 12.03
N LYS A 24 0.45 12.20 11.86
CA LYS A 24 -0.47 12.61 12.94
C LYS A 24 -1.48 11.54 13.30
N LYS A 25 -1.50 10.40 12.60
CA LYS A 25 -2.44 9.28 12.80
C LYS A 25 -3.92 9.70 12.71
N LEU A 26 -4.23 10.58 11.76
CA LEU A 26 -5.56 11.14 11.57
C LEU A 26 -6.51 10.23 10.77
N TYR A 27 -6.07 9.04 10.41
CA TYR A 27 -6.88 8.04 9.71
C TYR A 27 -7.80 7.28 10.68
N GLN A 28 -8.93 6.78 10.18
CA GLN A 28 -9.87 5.94 10.95
C GLN A 28 -9.26 4.54 11.13
N LYS A 29 -8.64 4.31 12.29
CA LYS A 29 -7.87 3.11 12.59
C LYS A 29 -8.67 1.83 12.37
N GLU A 30 -9.90 1.74 12.87
CA GLU A 30 -10.74 0.54 12.73
C GLU A 30 -11.05 0.23 11.26
N TYR A 31 -11.37 1.26 10.47
CA TYR A 31 -11.60 1.10 9.03
C TYR A 31 -10.34 0.60 8.32
N VAL A 32 -9.21 1.23 8.57
CA VAL A 32 -7.92 0.87 7.96
C VAL A 32 -7.53 -0.57 8.30
N MET A 33 -7.73 -1.00 9.54
CA MET A 33 -7.40 -2.36 9.98
C MET A 33 -8.31 -3.44 9.40
N ASN A 34 -9.61 -3.15 9.27
CA ASN A 34 -10.59 -4.19 8.94
C ASN A 34 -10.94 -4.24 7.45
N TYR A 35 -10.86 -3.13 6.74
CA TYR A 35 -11.37 -2.99 5.38
C TYR A 35 -10.28 -2.68 4.33
N THR A 36 -9.01 -2.63 4.75
CA THR A 36 -7.88 -2.42 3.84
C THR A 36 -6.80 -3.49 4.04
N ASN A 37 -5.80 -3.48 3.16
CA ASN A 37 -4.62 -4.34 3.29
C ASN A 37 -3.52 -3.74 4.21
N ALA A 38 -3.81 -2.69 4.92
CA ALA A 38 -2.85 -1.96 5.77
C ALA A 38 -2.14 -2.85 6.80
N THR A 39 -2.85 -3.86 7.32
CA THR A 39 -2.33 -4.83 8.30
C THR A 39 -1.54 -5.98 7.68
N PHE A 40 -1.52 -6.13 6.37
CA PHE A 40 -0.86 -7.26 5.72
C PHE A 40 0.66 -7.09 5.79
N LEU A 41 1.36 -8.21 6.02
CA LEU A 41 2.81 -8.24 6.05
C LEU A 41 3.36 -8.54 4.67
N ILE A 42 4.25 -7.68 4.19
CA ILE A 42 4.97 -7.85 2.92
C ILE A 42 6.11 -8.85 3.11
N ASP A 43 6.42 -9.58 2.05
CA ASP A 43 7.56 -10.50 2.03
C ASP A 43 8.85 -9.77 2.44
N PRO A 44 9.67 -10.34 3.36
CA PRO A 44 10.89 -9.69 3.82
C PRO A 44 11.94 -9.44 2.73
N SER A 45 11.85 -10.14 1.59
CA SER A 45 12.73 -9.93 0.44
C SER A 45 12.36 -8.69 -0.38
N TYR A 46 11.21 -8.06 -0.11
CA TYR A 46 10.80 -6.82 -0.76
C TYR A 46 11.76 -5.69 -0.41
N LYS A 47 12.33 -5.07 -1.42
CA LYS A 47 13.19 -3.89 -1.26
C LYS A 47 12.36 -2.65 -1.55
N PHE A 48 12.20 -1.83 -0.53
CA PHE A 48 11.44 -0.59 -0.63
C PHE A 48 12.23 0.53 -1.31
N ASP A 49 13.57 0.46 -1.20
CA ASP A 49 14.42 1.50 -1.76
C ASP A 49 14.49 1.36 -3.27
N VAL A 50 14.06 2.41 -3.94
CA VAL A 50 14.13 2.54 -5.39
C VAL A 50 15.53 3.04 -5.73
N ALA A 51 16.40 2.15 -6.20
CA ALA A 51 17.67 2.52 -6.76
C ALA A 51 17.47 2.98 -8.21
N ASP A 52 17.94 4.18 -8.53
CA ASP A 52 17.90 4.74 -9.89
C ASP A 52 16.51 4.73 -10.58
N GLY A 53 15.47 4.89 -9.80
CA GLY A 53 14.09 4.90 -10.30
C GLY A 53 13.49 3.52 -10.57
N LEU A 54 14.20 2.44 -10.26
CA LEU A 54 13.73 1.06 -10.46
C LEU A 54 13.03 0.53 -9.21
N PHE A 55 11.93 -0.20 -9.42
CA PHE A 55 11.17 -0.83 -8.35
C PHE A 55 11.81 -2.12 -7.85
N SER A 56 11.41 -2.58 -6.66
CA SER A 56 11.77 -3.91 -6.18
C SER A 56 11.40 -5.00 -7.19
N GLY A 57 12.30 -5.96 -7.36
CA GLY A 57 12.11 -7.07 -8.30
C GLY A 57 12.70 -6.86 -9.68
N TRP A 58 13.36 -5.74 -9.93
CA TRP A 58 14.18 -5.60 -11.16
C TRP A 58 15.34 -6.58 -11.16
N ASP A 59 15.46 -7.36 -12.22
CA ASP A 59 16.58 -8.26 -12.48
C ASP A 59 17.45 -7.67 -13.59
N GLU A 60 18.66 -7.26 -13.23
CA GLU A 60 19.59 -6.61 -14.16
C GLU A 60 20.10 -7.57 -15.25
N LYS A 61 20.16 -8.88 -14.97
CA LYS A 61 20.63 -9.88 -15.94
C LYS A 61 19.57 -10.16 -16.99
N GLU A 62 18.34 -10.37 -16.52
CA GLU A 62 17.20 -10.67 -17.39
C GLU A 62 16.58 -9.41 -18.01
N LYS A 63 16.96 -8.22 -17.50
CA LYS A 63 16.37 -6.92 -17.87
C LYS A 63 14.84 -6.93 -17.80
N ALA A 64 14.31 -7.58 -16.77
CA ALA A 64 12.88 -7.79 -16.57
C ALA A 64 12.49 -7.66 -15.09
N TYR A 65 11.22 -7.39 -14.84
CA TYR A 65 10.68 -7.39 -13.48
C TYR A 65 10.19 -8.78 -13.07
N SER A 66 10.55 -9.18 -11.84
CA SER A 66 9.95 -10.31 -11.15
C SER A 66 9.06 -9.82 -10.01
N ASN A 67 7.81 -10.21 -10.02
CA ASN A 67 6.86 -9.89 -8.96
C ASN A 67 6.93 -10.83 -7.74
N LYS A 68 7.89 -11.75 -7.72
CA LYS A 68 8.05 -12.72 -6.61
C LYS A 68 8.25 -12.04 -5.26
N THR A 69 8.88 -10.88 -5.24
CA THR A 69 9.11 -10.09 -4.01
C THR A 69 7.92 -9.21 -3.62
N TRP A 70 6.90 -9.06 -4.48
CA TRP A 70 5.73 -8.22 -4.23
C TRP A 70 4.60 -8.96 -3.52
N MET A 71 4.92 -10.11 -2.97
CA MET A 71 3.94 -10.99 -2.33
C MET A 71 3.78 -10.63 -0.85
N TYR A 72 2.59 -10.93 -0.33
CA TYR A 72 2.38 -10.94 1.11
C TYR A 72 2.98 -12.20 1.73
N GLN A 73 3.43 -12.12 2.98
CA GLN A 73 3.71 -13.29 3.77
C GLN A 73 2.44 -14.13 3.90
N THR A 74 2.55 -15.44 3.70
CA THR A 74 1.40 -16.35 3.75
C THR A 74 1.26 -16.94 5.15
N GLU A 75 0.11 -16.77 5.78
CA GLU A 75 -0.22 -17.43 7.03
C GLU A 75 -0.64 -18.87 6.79
N LYS A 76 -1.54 -19.07 5.83
CA LYS A 76 -2.02 -20.39 5.44
C LYS A 76 -2.39 -20.41 3.95
N VAL A 77 -2.35 -21.61 3.40
CA VAL A 77 -2.81 -21.88 2.05
C VAL A 77 -4.11 -22.69 2.16
N ILE A 78 -5.19 -22.18 1.58
CA ILE A 78 -6.46 -22.90 1.50
C ILE A 78 -6.48 -23.54 0.11
N PRO A 79 -6.43 -24.88 0.01
CA PRO A 79 -6.57 -25.56 -1.26
C PRO A 79 -7.93 -25.23 -1.86
N TRP A 80 -7.98 -25.14 -3.17
CA TRP A 80 -9.25 -25.04 -3.85
C TRP A 80 -10.05 -26.31 -3.60
N SER A 81 -11.27 -26.19 -3.12
CA SER A 81 -12.17 -27.34 -2.89
C SER A 81 -13.36 -27.28 -3.85
N THR A 82 -13.72 -28.43 -4.39
CA THR A 82 -14.96 -28.63 -5.13
C THR A 82 -16.11 -29.06 -4.21
N GLU A 83 -15.85 -29.23 -2.90
CA GLU A 83 -16.87 -29.62 -1.93
C GLU A 83 -17.88 -28.48 -1.73
N PRO A 84 -19.20 -28.75 -1.82
CA PRO A 84 -20.23 -27.75 -1.58
C PRO A 84 -20.10 -27.11 -0.20
N GLY A 85 -20.07 -25.78 -0.15
CA GLY A 85 -19.96 -25.01 1.10
C GLY A 85 -18.55 -24.86 1.66
N ALA A 86 -17.51 -25.44 1.05
CA ALA A 86 -16.13 -25.18 1.46
C ALA A 86 -15.70 -23.75 1.05
N PRO A 87 -14.83 -23.08 1.84
CA PRO A 87 -14.27 -21.80 1.45
C PRO A 87 -13.59 -21.90 0.07
N GLY A 88 -14.04 -21.11 -0.89
CA GLY A 88 -13.55 -21.16 -2.27
C GLY A 88 -14.25 -22.15 -3.17
N ALA A 89 -15.25 -22.90 -2.68
CA ALA A 89 -16.11 -23.71 -3.52
C ALA A 89 -17.07 -22.81 -4.31
N TRP A 90 -16.84 -22.71 -5.59
CA TRP A 90 -17.91 -22.32 -6.52
C TRP A 90 -18.68 -23.60 -6.82
N ALA A 91 -19.88 -23.66 -6.24
CA ALA A 91 -20.75 -24.81 -6.31
C ALA A 91 -20.78 -25.42 -7.71
N ASP A 92 -20.92 -26.73 -7.75
CA ASP A 92 -21.16 -27.56 -8.94
C ASP A 92 -22.26 -26.97 -9.82
N ASN A 93 -21.91 -25.92 -10.55
CA ASN A 93 -22.74 -25.43 -11.63
C ASN A 93 -22.32 -26.23 -12.87
N PRO A 94 -23.09 -27.18 -13.35
CA PRO A 94 -22.70 -28.10 -14.42
C PRO A 94 -22.37 -27.43 -15.77
N GLY A 95 -22.50 -26.10 -15.85
CA GLY A 95 -22.14 -25.30 -17.02
C GLY A 95 -20.89 -24.48 -16.88
N VAL A 96 -20.22 -24.46 -15.69
CA VAL A 96 -18.99 -23.66 -15.49
C VAL A 96 -17.76 -24.50 -15.82
N PRO A 97 -16.87 -24.05 -16.73
CA PRO A 97 -15.63 -24.75 -17.00
C PRO A 97 -14.84 -24.97 -15.70
N LYS A 98 -14.35 -26.18 -15.46
CA LYS A 98 -13.44 -26.46 -14.34
C LYS A 98 -12.11 -25.74 -14.58
N PHE A 99 -12.02 -24.50 -14.14
CA PHE A 99 -10.76 -23.79 -14.15
C PHE A 99 -9.86 -24.35 -13.05
N ASN A 100 -8.59 -24.52 -13.38
CA ASN A 100 -7.58 -24.89 -12.41
C ASN A 100 -7.25 -23.64 -11.57
N HIS A 101 -8.07 -23.36 -10.54
CA HIS A 101 -7.88 -22.19 -9.68
C HIS A 101 -6.68 -22.41 -8.76
N PRO A 102 -5.76 -21.43 -8.67
CA PRO A 102 -4.67 -21.53 -7.72
C PRO A 102 -5.23 -21.54 -6.28
N ALA A 103 -4.56 -22.26 -5.40
CA ALA A 103 -4.90 -22.25 -3.98
C ALA A 103 -4.92 -20.81 -3.41
N LEU A 104 -5.92 -20.52 -2.58
CA LEU A 104 -6.05 -19.22 -1.93
C LEU A 104 -4.97 -19.06 -0.86
N LYS A 105 -4.07 -18.10 -1.04
CA LYS A 105 -3.08 -17.72 -0.04
C LYS A 105 -3.65 -16.68 0.89
N VAL A 106 -3.80 -17.01 2.17
CA VAL A 106 -4.27 -16.07 3.20
C VAL A 106 -3.07 -15.27 3.68
N PRO A 107 -3.07 -13.94 3.55
CA PRO A 107 -1.96 -13.12 4.01
C PRO A 107 -1.84 -13.12 5.53
N LYS A 108 -0.60 -13.14 6.03
CA LYS A 108 -0.31 -12.89 7.42
C LYS A 108 -0.60 -11.43 7.76
N LYS A 109 -1.19 -11.18 8.93
CA LYS A 109 -1.60 -9.85 9.37
C LYS A 109 -0.94 -9.45 10.68
N ASP A 110 -0.64 -8.18 10.83
CA ASP A 110 -0.33 -7.55 12.09
C ASP A 110 -1.43 -6.55 12.47
N ALA A 111 -2.34 -6.94 13.34
CA ALA A 111 -3.40 -6.08 13.84
C ALA A 111 -2.89 -4.95 14.75
N SER A 112 -1.67 -5.04 15.25
CA SER A 112 -1.06 -3.99 16.08
C SER A 112 -0.56 -2.80 15.24
N LEU A 113 -0.31 -3.01 13.94
CA LEU A 113 0.32 -2.06 13.02
C LEU A 113 1.71 -1.63 13.49
N GLN A 114 2.45 -2.50 14.18
CA GLN A 114 3.80 -2.23 14.70
C GLN A 114 4.91 -2.85 13.85
N ASP A 115 4.60 -3.90 13.09
CA ASP A 115 5.60 -4.59 12.28
C ASP A 115 6.10 -3.66 11.15
N PRO A 116 7.41 -3.45 11.01
CA PRO A 116 7.96 -2.59 9.96
C PRO A 116 7.66 -3.07 8.53
N ASN A 117 7.35 -4.35 8.35
CA ASN A 117 6.95 -4.91 7.06
C ASN A 117 5.44 -4.83 6.80
N CYS A 118 4.68 -4.23 7.70
CA CYS A 118 3.27 -3.96 7.50
C CYS A 118 3.08 -2.93 6.38
N VAL A 119 2.09 -3.15 5.52
CA VAL A 119 1.81 -2.24 4.39
C VAL A 119 1.70 -0.78 4.84
N LEU A 120 0.99 -0.50 5.95
CA LEU A 120 0.84 0.86 6.46
C LEU A 120 2.18 1.51 6.80
N ASN A 121 3.08 0.77 7.46
CA ASN A 121 4.38 1.29 7.88
C ASN A 121 5.32 1.50 6.69
N LEU A 122 5.27 0.61 5.70
CA LEU A 122 6.01 0.79 4.45
C LEU A 122 5.48 1.99 3.66
N LEU A 123 4.16 2.19 3.66
CA LEU A 123 3.54 3.35 3.04
C LEU A 123 3.95 4.65 3.75
N ALA A 124 3.91 4.68 5.09
CA ALA A 124 4.38 5.82 5.87
C ALA A 124 5.84 6.16 5.55
N LYS A 125 6.73 5.16 5.54
CA LYS A 125 8.13 5.33 5.16
C LYS A 125 8.28 5.91 3.74
N HIS A 126 7.42 5.50 2.80
CA HIS A 126 7.44 6.06 1.44
C HIS A 126 7.11 7.55 1.42
N TYR A 127 6.12 7.96 2.22
CA TYR A 127 5.66 9.34 2.25
C TYR A 127 6.49 10.26 3.15
N ASP A 128 7.41 9.76 3.96
CA ASP A 128 8.32 10.57 4.80
C ASP A 128 9.11 11.64 4.03
N ARG A 129 9.32 11.43 2.74
CA ARG A 129 9.97 12.39 1.85
C ARG A 129 9.16 13.67 1.60
N TYR A 130 7.85 13.66 1.84
CA TYR A 130 6.94 14.76 1.55
C TYR A 130 6.69 15.62 2.79
N THR A 131 7.77 16.07 3.43
CA THR A 131 7.66 17.01 4.56
C THR A 131 7.02 18.33 4.12
N LEU A 132 6.38 19.07 5.06
CA LEU A 132 5.78 20.38 4.77
C LEU A 132 6.77 21.33 4.08
N GLN A 133 8.03 21.33 4.54
CA GLN A 133 9.08 22.15 3.93
C GLN A 133 9.32 21.74 2.48
N LYS A 134 9.49 20.45 2.21
CA LYS A 134 9.74 19.95 0.84
C LYS A 134 8.57 20.22 -0.09
N VAL A 135 7.35 20.02 0.40
CA VAL A 135 6.14 20.32 -0.38
C VAL A 135 6.01 21.81 -0.67
N SER A 136 6.33 22.65 0.32
CA SER A 136 6.36 24.13 0.13
C SER A 136 7.34 24.56 -0.97
N GLU A 137 8.57 24.01 -0.96
CA GLU A 137 9.58 24.29 -1.99
C GLU A 137 9.06 23.93 -3.40
N VAL A 138 8.41 22.79 -3.53
CA VAL A 138 7.92 22.27 -4.81
C VAL A 138 6.67 23.03 -5.27
N THR A 139 5.67 23.18 -4.41
CA THR A 139 4.35 23.75 -4.76
C THR A 139 4.34 25.27 -4.78
N GLY A 140 5.22 25.89 -3.99
CA GLY A 140 5.24 27.35 -3.80
C GLY A 140 4.27 27.86 -2.74
N ILE A 141 3.54 26.98 -2.05
CA ILE A 141 2.65 27.34 -0.93
C ILE A 141 3.49 27.46 0.34
N LYS A 142 3.21 28.44 1.18
CA LYS A 142 3.88 28.59 2.48
C LYS A 142 3.55 27.38 3.39
N PRO A 143 4.50 26.88 4.20
CA PRO A 143 4.27 25.71 5.07
C PRO A 143 3.06 25.87 6.00
N GLU A 144 2.86 27.08 6.55
CA GLU A 144 1.76 27.36 7.48
C GLU A 144 0.39 27.21 6.79
N LEU A 145 0.30 27.65 5.54
CA LEU A 145 -0.93 27.52 4.74
C LEU A 145 -1.15 26.07 4.31
N LEU A 146 -0.09 25.30 3.99
CA LEU A 146 -0.18 23.87 3.73
C LEU A 146 -0.73 23.13 4.95
N GLU A 147 -0.20 23.42 6.12
CA GLU A 147 -0.65 22.79 7.37
C GLU A 147 -2.12 23.13 7.66
N GLU A 148 -2.52 24.37 7.45
CA GLU A 148 -3.92 24.80 7.62
C GLU A 148 -4.85 24.06 6.65
N VAL A 149 -4.46 23.92 5.38
CA VAL A 149 -5.22 23.14 4.38
C VAL A 149 -5.36 21.69 4.82
N TYR A 150 -4.26 21.05 5.25
CA TYR A 150 -4.26 19.64 5.64
C TYR A 150 -5.06 19.36 6.92
N LYS A 151 -5.13 20.32 7.84
CA LYS A 151 -5.99 20.25 9.02
C LYS A 151 -7.47 20.39 8.69
N THR A 152 -7.80 21.13 7.64
CA THR A 152 -9.19 21.41 7.26
C THR A 152 -9.81 20.23 6.50
N TYR A 153 -9.00 19.45 5.84
CA TYR A 153 -9.39 18.28 5.05
C TYR A 153 -9.67 17.08 5.95
#